data_4575796c2d4b362e3173cf7364a7d548
#
_entry.id   4575796c2d4b362e3173cf7364a7d548
#
_cell.length_a   1.000
_cell.length_b   1.000
_cell.length_c   1.000
_cell.angle_alpha   90.00
_cell.angle_beta   90.00
_cell.angle_gamma   90.00
#
_symmetry.space_group_name_H-M   'P 1'
#
loop_
_entity.id
_entity.type
_entity.pdbx_description
1 polymer ?
#
loop_
_entity_poly.entity_id
_entity_poly.type
_entity_poly.pdbx_seq_one_letter_code
_entity_poly.pdbx_strand_id
1 'polypeptide(L)'
;KLTTPRFENFIMPDKCHQPRYVVAKSVTGTLDFAACMAQAARLIQGNKDYPDFSSKAREAAIKAYEWAKKNPDAFYRQRDINNKFKPSISTGEYGDFRCNDEMFWAATELYRLTGISQYKEDAKKLMPPFFTNSSWGMVSDLGLFSWISSNDPEMRAKSLSMLKKYCDNQIADVDKSDFQSPFGSRKFDFGWGCLGGNCCFPAIAMLYADKYIDSGKYKKYAIENIDYLLGRNATGYCYVTGFGHL
;
A
#
# COMPACT_ATOMS: atom_id res chain seq x y z
N LYS A 1 -15.70 6.37 -2.06
CA LYS A 1 -15.46 6.93 -0.72
C LYS A 1 -16.77 7.01 0.04
N LEU A 2 -16.78 6.53 1.27
CA LEU A 2 -17.85 6.72 2.22
C LEU A 2 -17.44 7.85 3.18
N THR A 3 -18.33 8.83 3.40
CA THR A 3 -18.00 10.00 4.19
C THR A 3 -19.20 10.54 4.95
N THR A 4 -18.96 11.32 5.98
CA THR A 4 -19.94 12.14 6.69
C THR A 4 -19.70 13.62 6.38
N PRO A 5 -20.74 14.50 6.44
CA PRO A 5 -20.57 15.92 6.16
C PRO A 5 -19.75 16.67 7.20
N ARG A 6 -19.65 16.14 8.41
CA ARG A 6 -18.92 16.75 9.54
C ARG A 6 -18.06 15.73 10.26
N PHE A 7 -16.95 16.17 10.83
CA PHE A 7 -16.27 15.42 11.87
C PHE A 7 -17.10 15.45 13.16
N GLU A 8 -17.25 14.30 13.78
CA GLU A 8 -17.75 14.22 15.15
C GLU A 8 -16.59 14.25 16.13
N ASN A 9 -16.82 14.92 17.27
CA ASN A 9 -15.86 14.92 18.37
C ASN A 9 -15.94 13.54 19.05
N PHE A 10 -14.82 13.03 19.49
CA PHE A 10 -14.64 11.82 20.30
C PHE A 10 -15.90 10.97 20.52
N ILE A 11 -16.32 10.28 19.47
CA ILE A 11 -17.45 9.36 19.52
C ILE A 11 -17.00 7.95 19.18
N MET A 12 -17.44 6.98 19.96
CA MET A 12 -17.15 5.59 19.69
C MET A 12 -17.90 5.14 18.42
N PRO A 13 -17.34 4.21 17.61
CA PRO A 13 -17.94 3.79 16.35
C PRO A 13 -19.38 3.28 16.46
N ASP A 14 -19.72 2.60 17.57
CA ASP A 14 -21.07 2.10 17.88
C ASP A 14 -22.08 3.21 18.21
N LYS A 15 -21.59 4.41 18.55
CA LYS A 15 -22.40 5.60 18.84
C LYS A 15 -22.52 6.55 17.65
N CYS A 16 -21.77 6.32 16.58
CA CYS A 16 -21.79 7.17 15.40
C CYS A 16 -23.01 6.84 14.52
N HIS A 17 -24.06 7.64 14.63
CA HIS A 17 -25.34 7.47 13.89
C HIS A 17 -25.51 8.49 12.76
N GLN A 18 -24.50 9.27 12.42
CA GLN A 18 -24.60 10.25 11.34
C GLN A 18 -24.83 9.57 9.98
N PRO A 19 -25.61 10.21 9.08
CA PRO A 19 -25.76 9.74 7.72
C PRO A 19 -24.41 9.62 7.02
N ARG A 20 -24.22 8.52 6.29
CA ARG A 20 -23.03 8.27 5.49
C ARG A 20 -23.36 8.39 4.01
N TYR A 21 -22.47 9.01 3.26
CA TYR A 21 -22.65 9.29 1.85
C TYR A 21 -21.61 8.55 1.01
N VAL A 22 -22.06 7.92 -0.05
CA VAL A 22 -21.18 7.36 -1.08
C VAL A 22 -20.90 8.44 -2.11
N VAL A 23 -19.62 8.69 -2.39
CA VAL A 23 -19.21 9.66 -3.41
C VAL A 23 -18.88 8.98 -4.73
N ALA A 24 -18.68 9.79 -5.79
CA ALA A 24 -18.40 9.30 -7.13
C ALA A 24 -17.20 8.33 -7.17
N LYS A 25 -17.25 7.40 -8.09
CA LYS A 25 -16.12 6.49 -8.39
C LYS A 25 -14.91 7.30 -8.86
N SER A 26 -13.72 6.83 -8.50
CA SER A 26 -12.47 7.32 -9.05
C SER A 26 -11.71 6.20 -9.72
N VAL A 27 -10.86 6.54 -10.70
CA VAL A 27 -10.02 5.56 -11.39
C VAL A 27 -9.03 4.92 -10.43
N THR A 28 -8.38 5.69 -9.56
CA THR A 28 -7.42 5.22 -8.55
C THR A 28 -8.08 4.23 -7.58
N GLY A 29 -9.13 4.64 -6.87
CA GLY A 29 -9.83 3.74 -5.95
C GLY A 29 -10.50 2.54 -6.63
N THR A 30 -10.82 2.62 -7.93
CA THR A 30 -11.34 1.47 -8.68
C THR A 30 -10.23 0.46 -8.99
N LEU A 31 -9.02 0.94 -9.28
CA LEU A 31 -7.85 0.10 -9.51
C LEU A 31 -7.33 -0.55 -8.22
N ASP A 32 -7.30 0.19 -7.11
CA ASP A 32 -7.03 -0.38 -5.78
C ASP A 32 -8.00 -1.51 -5.45
N PHE A 33 -9.29 -1.27 -5.69
CA PHE A 33 -10.30 -2.30 -5.52
C PHE A 33 -10.03 -3.52 -6.43
N ALA A 34 -9.66 -3.30 -7.70
CA ALA A 34 -9.35 -4.38 -8.63
C ALA A 34 -8.16 -5.21 -8.14
N ALA A 35 -7.09 -4.54 -7.68
CA ALA A 35 -5.90 -5.20 -7.13
C ALA A 35 -6.22 -6.02 -5.88
N CYS A 36 -6.90 -5.41 -4.90
CA CYS A 36 -7.30 -6.07 -3.67
C CYS A 36 -8.21 -7.29 -3.92
N MET A 37 -9.19 -7.15 -4.81
CA MET A 37 -10.10 -8.27 -5.13
C MET A 37 -9.41 -9.38 -5.90
N ALA A 38 -8.49 -9.06 -6.81
CA ALA A 38 -7.70 -10.07 -7.53
C ALA A 38 -6.78 -10.84 -6.57
N GLN A 39 -6.11 -10.14 -5.66
CA GLN A 39 -5.28 -10.76 -4.62
C GLN A 39 -6.11 -11.63 -3.68
N ALA A 40 -7.23 -11.11 -3.18
CA ALA A 40 -8.13 -11.85 -2.29
C ALA A 40 -8.69 -13.11 -2.97
N ALA A 41 -9.13 -13.00 -4.24
CA ALA A 41 -9.60 -14.15 -5.01
C ALA A 41 -8.57 -15.27 -5.10
N ARG A 42 -7.30 -14.90 -5.31
CA ARG A 42 -6.19 -15.86 -5.39
C ARG A 42 -5.87 -16.50 -4.03
N LEU A 43 -5.88 -15.71 -2.94
CA LEU A 43 -5.50 -16.19 -1.61
C LEU A 43 -6.59 -17.03 -0.93
N ILE A 44 -7.88 -16.76 -1.22
CA ILE A 44 -9.01 -17.44 -0.59
C ILE A 44 -9.54 -18.60 -1.46
N GLN A 45 -8.92 -18.84 -2.61
CA GLN A 45 -9.34 -19.93 -3.49
C GLN A 45 -9.39 -21.26 -2.75
N GLY A 46 -10.53 -21.95 -2.81
CA GLY A 46 -10.74 -23.22 -2.14
C GLY A 46 -11.05 -23.14 -0.64
N ASN A 47 -11.22 -21.95 -0.08
CA ASN A 47 -11.67 -21.79 1.31
C ASN A 47 -13.13 -22.24 1.44
N LYS A 48 -13.37 -23.18 2.35
CA LYS A 48 -14.70 -23.80 2.56
C LYS A 48 -15.69 -22.89 3.26
N ASP A 49 -15.21 -21.94 4.07
CA ASP A 49 -16.06 -20.98 4.78
C ASP A 49 -16.61 -19.90 3.86
N TYR A 50 -15.95 -19.66 2.72
CA TYR A 50 -16.31 -18.65 1.74
C TYR A 50 -16.30 -19.22 0.31
N PRO A 51 -17.13 -20.23 -0.02
CA PRO A 51 -17.00 -21.01 -1.26
C PRO A 51 -17.16 -20.19 -2.53
N ASP A 52 -18.00 -19.17 -2.52
CA ASP A 52 -18.29 -18.33 -3.70
C ASP A 52 -17.44 -17.04 -3.75
N PHE A 53 -16.70 -16.74 -2.70
CA PHE A 53 -16.01 -15.44 -2.60
C PHE A 53 -14.96 -15.27 -3.69
N SER A 54 -14.14 -16.31 -3.93
CA SER A 54 -13.06 -16.25 -4.92
C SER A 54 -13.58 -15.95 -6.33
N SER A 55 -14.65 -16.60 -6.77
CA SER A 55 -15.26 -16.35 -8.09
C SER A 55 -15.85 -14.95 -8.20
N LYS A 56 -16.61 -14.51 -7.18
CA LYS A 56 -17.20 -13.17 -7.14
C LYS A 56 -16.14 -12.07 -7.11
N ALA A 57 -15.07 -12.25 -6.32
CA ALA A 57 -13.96 -11.30 -6.24
C ALA A 57 -13.19 -11.22 -7.57
N ARG A 58 -12.96 -12.36 -8.24
CA ARG A 58 -12.34 -12.40 -9.57
C ARG A 58 -13.13 -11.60 -10.60
N GLU A 59 -14.45 -11.83 -10.68
CA GLU A 59 -15.29 -11.10 -11.62
C GLU A 59 -15.30 -9.59 -11.32
N ALA A 60 -15.42 -9.22 -10.05
CA ALA A 60 -15.41 -7.84 -9.61
C ALA A 60 -14.09 -7.14 -9.97
N ALA A 61 -12.94 -7.81 -9.75
CA ALA A 61 -11.62 -7.30 -10.09
C ALA A 61 -11.48 -7.02 -11.59
N ILE A 62 -11.87 -7.97 -12.44
CA ILE A 62 -11.82 -7.83 -13.90
C ILE A 62 -12.72 -6.68 -14.36
N LYS A 63 -13.96 -6.62 -13.89
CA LYS A 63 -14.91 -5.54 -14.25
C LYS A 63 -14.40 -4.16 -13.82
N ALA A 64 -13.78 -4.07 -12.64
CA ALA A 64 -13.21 -2.83 -12.13
C ALA A 64 -12.01 -2.38 -12.99
N TYR A 65 -11.10 -3.27 -13.31
CA TYR A 65 -9.95 -2.97 -14.17
C TYR A 65 -10.39 -2.50 -15.57
N GLU A 66 -11.33 -3.19 -16.20
CA GLU A 66 -11.87 -2.80 -17.50
C GLU A 66 -12.60 -1.46 -17.45
N TRP A 67 -13.32 -1.17 -16.35
CA TRP A 67 -13.93 0.14 -16.17
C TRP A 67 -12.86 1.24 -16.07
N ALA A 68 -11.81 1.02 -15.31
CA ALA A 68 -10.71 1.98 -15.15
C ALA A 68 -10.02 2.28 -16.48
N LYS A 69 -9.76 1.26 -17.31
CA LYS A 69 -9.19 1.43 -18.67
C LYS A 69 -10.08 2.28 -19.58
N LYS A 70 -11.40 2.20 -19.42
CA LYS A 70 -12.36 3.01 -20.20
C LYS A 70 -12.57 4.42 -19.63
N ASN A 71 -12.13 4.67 -18.40
CA ASN A 71 -12.35 5.93 -17.69
C ASN A 71 -11.05 6.44 -17.05
N PRO A 72 -9.95 6.61 -17.82
CA PRO A 72 -8.64 6.90 -17.25
C PRO A 72 -8.56 8.26 -16.54
N ASP A 73 -9.45 9.20 -16.87
CA ASP A 73 -9.48 10.56 -16.31
C ASP A 73 -10.53 10.75 -15.21
N ALA A 74 -11.15 9.66 -14.75
CA ALA A 74 -12.19 9.71 -13.72
C ALA A 74 -11.59 9.88 -12.31
N PHE A 75 -10.85 10.96 -12.08
CA PHE A 75 -10.29 11.27 -10.78
C PHE A 75 -11.33 11.86 -9.83
N TYR A 76 -11.21 11.55 -8.54
CA TYR A 76 -12.02 12.17 -7.50
C TYR A 76 -11.55 13.60 -7.23
N ARG A 77 -12.47 14.56 -7.40
CA ARG A 77 -12.23 15.99 -7.15
C ARG A 77 -13.29 16.51 -6.18
N GLN A 78 -12.94 16.62 -4.93
CA GLN A 78 -13.89 16.97 -3.86
C GLN A 78 -14.54 18.34 -4.07
N ARG A 79 -13.78 19.32 -4.56
CA ARG A 79 -14.33 20.64 -4.88
C ARG A 79 -15.46 20.56 -5.92
N ASP A 80 -15.27 19.76 -6.96
CA ASP A 80 -16.26 19.65 -8.03
C ASP A 80 -17.52 18.92 -7.55
N ILE A 81 -17.35 17.92 -6.68
CA ILE A 81 -18.46 17.23 -6.00
C ILE A 81 -19.22 18.20 -5.10
N ASN A 82 -18.52 18.98 -4.27
CA ASN A 82 -19.13 19.94 -3.35
C ASN A 82 -19.87 21.09 -4.06
N ASN A 83 -19.49 21.42 -5.29
CA ASN A 83 -20.20 22.40 -6.11
C ASN A 83 -21.54 21.86 -6.64
N LYS A 84 -21.61 20.55 -6.90
CA LYS A 84 -22.78 19.90 -7.50
C LYS A 84 -23.76 19.33 -6.48
N PHE A 85 -23.28 18.88 -5.32
CA PHE A 85 -24.05 18.12 -4.36
C PHE A 85 -23.95 18.69 -2.95
N LYS A 86 -25.02 18.52 -2.17
CA LYS A 86 -25.09 18.88 -0.75
C LYS A 86 -25.52 17.65 0.07
N PRO A 87 -25.11 17.55 1.32
CA PRO A 87 -24.18 18.44 2.04
C PRO A 87 -22.75 18.37 1.51
N SER A 88 -21.99 19.46 1.66
CA SER A 88 -20.58 19.51 1.26
C SER A 88 -19.74 18.58 2.15
N ILE A 89 -18.76 17.92 1.52
CA ILE A 89 -17.80 17.05 2.20
C ILE A 89 -16.72 17.94 2.81
N SER A 90 -16.50 17.83 4.13
CA SER A 90 -15.48 18.57 4.87
C SER A 90 -14.25 17.74 5.28
N THR A 91 -14.30 16.42 5.07
CA THR A 91 -13.18 15.52 5.35
C THR A 91 -12.08 15.64 4.29
N GLY A 92 -10.86 15.21 4.60
CA GLY A 92 -9.72 15.26 3.68
C GLY A 92 -10.02 14.64 2.31
N GLU A 93 -9.59 15.30 1.24
CA GLU A 93 -9.79 14.85 -0.13
C GLU A 93 -8.98 13.59 -0.45
N TYR A 94 -7.74 13.53 0.02
CA TYR A 94 -6.75 12.50 -0.34
C TYR A 94 -6.68 12.35 -1.87
N GLY A 95 -6.53 13.51 -2.55
CA GLY A 95 -6.52 13.59 -4.00
C GLY A 95 -5.30 12.89 -4.58
N ASP A 96 -5.57 12.00 -5.52
CA ASP A 96 -4.57 11.35 -6.33
C ASP A 96 -4.97 11.51 -7.79
N PHE A 97 -4.08 12.10 -8.58
CA PHE A 97 -4.33 12.47 -9.98
C PHE A 97 -3.43 11.71 -10.95
N ARG A 98 -2.86 10.61 -10.49
CA ARG A 98 -2.13 9.62 -11.27
C ARG A 98 -2.72 8.26 -10.94
N CYS A 99 -2.66 7.33 -11.88
CA CYS A 99 -3.19 5.98 -11.68
C CYS A 99 -2.25 4.89 -12.25
N ASN A 100 -1.01 5.24 -12.56
CA ASN A 100 -0.07 4.32 -13.16
C ASN A 100 0.38 3.23 -12.17
N ASP A 101 0.54 3.57 -10.92
CA ASP A 101 0.97 2.67 -9.87
C ASP A 101 -0.16 1.74 -9.41
N GLU A 102 -1.41 2.23 -9.32
CA GLU A 102 -2.58 1.37 -9.10
C GLU A 102 -2.84 0.46 -10.30
N MET A 103 -2.67 1.00 -11.52
CA MET A 103 -2.81 0.20 -12.75
C MET A 103 -1.76 -0.91 -12.81
N PHE A 104 -0.51 -0.60 -12.44
CA PHE A 104 0.58 -1.57 -12.33
C PHE A 104 0.25 -2.66 -11.31
N TRP A 105 -0.18 -2.28 -10.10
CA TRP A 105 -0.52 -3.25 -9.06
C TRP A 105 -1.73 -4.10 -9.46
N ALA A 106 -2.80 -3.50 -9.97
CA ALA A 106 -3.99 -4.23 -10.41
C ALA A 106 -3.69 -5.20 -11.55
N ALA A 107 -2.91 -4.77 -12.56
CA ALA A 107 -2.48 -5.63 -13.65
C ALA A 107 -1.62 -6.81 -13.17
N THR A 108 -0.72 -6.55 -12.21
CA THR A 108 0.09 -7.58 -11.56
C THR A 108 -0.76 -8.65 -10.88
N GLU A 109 -1.72 -8.23 -10.04
CA GLU A 109 -2.58 -9.18 -9.33
C GLU A 109 -3.53 -9.93 -10.26
N LEU A 110 -4.05 -9.27 -11.28
CA LEU A 110 -4.88 -9.92 -12.30
C LEU A 110 -4.10 -10.94 -13.11
N TYR A 111 -2.85 -10.67 -13.50
CA TYR A 111 -2.01 -11.66 -14.13
C TYR A 111 -1.77 -12.87 -13.22
N ARG A 112 -1.44 -12.65 -11.97
CA ARG A 112 -1.20 -13.72 -11.00
C ARG A 112 -2.44 -14.57 -10.72
N LEU A 113 -3.63 -13.97 -10.80
CA LEU A 113 -4.91 -14.66 -10.61
C LEU A 113 -5.33 -15.46 -11.85
N THR A 114 -5.10 -14.91 -13.06
CA THR A 114 -5.71 -15.41 -14.29
C THR A 114 -4.75 -16.08 -15.25
N GLY A 115 -3.46 -15.72 -15.22
CA GLY A 115 -2.46 -16.13 -16.20
C GLY A 115 -2.60 -15.44 -17.57
N ILE A 116 -3.53 -14.48 -17.74
CA ILE A 116 -3.77 -13.82 -19.03
C ILE A 116 -2.62 -12.87 -19.35
N SER A 117 -1.93 -13.11 -20.46
CA SER A 117 -0.70 -12.40 -20.87
C SER A 117 -0.89 -10.90 -21.01
N GLN A 118 -2.08 -10.42 -21.39
CA GLN A 118 -2.36 -8.99 -21.54
C GLN A 118 -2.11 -8.21 -20.24
N TYR A 119 -2.49 -8.77 -19.08
CA TYR A 119 -2.23 -8.13 -17.79
C TYR A 119 -0.73 -8.08 -17.47
N LYS A 120 0.05 -9.08 -17.85
CA LYS A 120 1.52 -9.02 -17.71
C LYS A 120 2.11 -7.91 -18.57
N GLU A 121 1.66 -7.76 -19.82
CA GLU A 121 2.14 -6.70 -20.71
C GLU A 121 1.74 -5.31 -20.20
N ASP A 122 0.54 -5.15 -19.66
CA ASP A 122 0.10 -3.91 -19.02
C ASP A 122 1.00 -3.58 -17.80
N ALA A 123 1.28 -4.56 -16.94
CA ALA A 123 2.20 -4.39 -15.80
C ALA A 123 3.64 -4.06 -16.24
N LYS A 124 4.17 -4.72 -17.27
CA LYS A 124 5.53 -4.41 -17.79
C LYS A 124 5.67 -2.97 -18.24
N LYS A 125 4.68 -2.44 -18.94
CA LYS A 125 4.69 -1.04 -19.44
C LYS A 125 4.72 -0.03 -18.31
N LEU A 126 4.12 -0.34 -17.18
CA LEU A 126 3.93 0.55 -16.04
C LEU A 126 4.87 0.23 -14.87
N MET A 127 5.81 -0.70 -15.06
CA MET A 127 6.73 -1.12 -14.01
C MET A 127 7.52 0.08 -13.47
N PRO A 128 7.49 0.34 -12.15
CA PRO A 128 8.20 1.46 -11.57
C PRO A 128 9.73 1.25 -11.70
N PRO A 129 10.52 2.32 -11.76
CA PRO A 129 11.97 2.21 -11.91
C PRO A 129 12.72 1.82 -10.63
N PHE A 130 12.07 1.94 -9.46
CA PHE A 130 12.64 1.65 -8.14
C PHE A 130 11.54 1.45 -7.11
N PHE A 131 11.89 0.88 -5.95
CA PHE A 131 11.04 0.89 -4.76
C PHE A 131 10.94 2.31 -4.21
N THR A 132 9.73 2.66 -3.77
CA THR A 132 9.41 3.87 -3.03
C THR A 132 9.08 3.51 -1.58
N ASN A 133 8.42 4.40 -0.84
CA ASN A 133 7.77 4.04 0.40
C ASN A 133 6.26 4.09 0.15
N SER A 134 5.63 2.94 0.01
CA SER A 134 4.19 2.88 -0.27
C SER A 134 3.37 3.68 0.73
N SER A 135 2.41 4.41 0.21
CA SER A 135 1.48 5.24 0.97
C SER A 135 0.12 5.23 0.27
N TRP A 136 -0.84 5.99 0.77
CA TRP A 136 -2.17 6.12 0.18
C TRP A 136 -2.17 6.62 -1.30
N GLY A 137 -1.18 7.39 -1.69
CA GLY A 137 -1.03 7.91 -3.06
C GLY A 137 0.16 7.31 -3.82
N MET A 138 0.71 6.18 -3.37
CA MET A 138 1.82 5.49 -4.02
C MET A 138 1.77 4.00 -3.65
N VAL A 139 1.28 3.16 -4.55
CA VAL A 139 1.02 1.74 -4.28
C VAL A 139 1.84 0.77 -5.14
N SER A 140 2.73 1.28 -5.98
CA SER A 140 3.52 0.44 -6.90
C SER A 140 4.32 -0.67 -6.21
N ASP A 141 4.82 -0.43 -4.99
CA ASP A 141 5.63 -1.42 -4.27
C ASP A 141 4.82 -2.66 -3.90
N LEU A 142 3.48 -2.55 -3.75
CA LEU A 142 2.61 -3.70 -3.52
C LEU A 142 2.62 -4.65 -4.72
N GLY A 143 2.63 -4.09 -5.93
CA GLY A 143 2.82 -4.86 -7.15
C GLY A 143 4.21 -5.50 -7.24
N LEU A 144 5.27 -4.78 -6.84
CA LEU A 144 6.63 -5.32 -6.81
C LEU A 144 6.75 -6.48 -5.81
N PHE A 145 6.22 -6.37 -4.59
CA PHE A 145 6.17 -7.48 -3.63
C PHE A 145 5.40 -8.68 -4.18
N SER A 146 4.34 -8.42 -4.92
CA SER A 146 3.58 -9.47 -5.58
C SER A 146 4.43 -10.19 -6.63
N TRP A 147 5.19 -9.49 -7.47
CA TRP A 147 6.12 -10.12 -8.42
C TRP A 147 7.24 -10.89 -7.72
N ILE A 148 7.81 -10.40 -6.63
CA ILE A 148 8.86 -11.09 -5.85
C ILE A 148 8.37 -12.47 -5.37
N SER A 149 7.11 -12.57 -4.97
CA SER A 149 6.49 -13.81 -4.52
C SER A 149 5.87 -14.64 -5.65
N SER A 150 6.06 -14.27 -6.91
CA SER A 150 5.54 -14.98 -8.08
C SER A 150 6.52 -16.02 -8.64
N ASN A 151 6.03 -16.86 -9.54
CA ASN A 151 6.85 -17.81 -10.31
C ASN A 151 7.31 -17.25 -11.66
N ASP A 152 7.01 -16.00 -11.99
CA ASP A 152 7.48 -15.37 -13.22
C ASP A 152 8.96 -14.98 -13.10
N PRO A 153 9.88 -15.62 -13.84
CA PRO A 153 11.31 -15.42 -13.60
C PRO A 153 11.78 -14.02 -13.98
N GLU A 154 11.23 -13.41 -15.03
CA GLU A 154 11.63 -12.08 -15.51
C GLU A 154 11.22 -10.98 -14.53
N MET A 155 9.93 -10.92 -14.22
CA MET A 155 9.38 -9.87 -13.36
C MET A 155 9.87 -10.00 -11.93
N ARG A 156 10.02 -11.24 -11.46
CA ARG A 156 10.60 -11.52 -10.15
C ARG A 156 12.05 -11.05 -10.05
N ALA A 157 12.91 -11.37 -11.03
CA ALA A 157 14.32 -10.98 -11.03
C ALA A 157 14.48 -9.44 -11.00
N LYS A 158 13.70 -8.72 -11.82
CA LYS A 158 13.69 -7.25 -11.83
C LYS A 158 13.26 -6.69 -10.48
N SER A 159 12.17 -7.19 -9.91
CA SER A 159 11.65 -6.72 -8.61
C SER A 159 12.62 -7.03 -7.46
N LEU A 160 13.28 -8.19 -7.46
CA LEU A 160 14.31 -8.53 -6.47
C LEU A 160 15.54 -7.62 -6.56
N SER A 161 15.97 -7.27 -7.78
CA SER A 161 17.08 -6.33 -7.98
C SER A 161 16.75 -4.95 -7.40
N MET A 162 15.53 -4.45 -7.64
CA MET A 162 15.06 -3.18 -7.08
C MET A 162 14.96 -3.24 -5.55
N LEU A 163 14.40 -4.33 -5.00
CA LEU A 163 14.30 -4.53 -3.55
C LEU A 163 15.68 -4.54 -2.88
N LYS A 164 16.64 -5.27 -3.49
CA LYS A 164 18.01 -5.32 -2.98
C LYS A 164 18.61 -3.93 -2.91
N LYS A 165 18.55 -3.17 -4.01
CA LYS A 165 19.07 -1.79 -4.06
C LYS A 165 18.41 -0.89 -3.02
N TYR A 166 17.08 -1.00 -2.88
CA TYR A 166 16.33 -0.25 -1.88
C TYR A 166 16.82 -0.57 -0.46
N CYS A 167 16.86 -1.85 -0.08
CA CYS A 167 17.27 -2.27 1.26
C CYS A 167 18.73 -1.94 1.56
N ASP A 168 19.65 -2.13 0.60
CA ASP A 168 21.05 -1.75 0.78
C ASP A 168 21.19 -0.23 1.03
N ASN A 169 20.42 0.59 0.34
CA ASN A 169 20.38 2.04 0.58
C ASN A 169 19.79 2.40 1.95
N GLN A 170 18.79 1.67 2.43
CA GLN A 170 18.20 1.92 3.75
C GLN A 170 19.17 1.66 4.89
N ILE A 171 20.03 0.67 4.76
CA ILE A 171 21.00 0.29 5.81
C ILE A 171 22.37 0.97 5.67
N ALA A 172 22.61 1.73 4.60
CA ALA A 172 23.95 2.29 4.30
C ALA A 172 24.48 3.25 5.38
N ASP A 173 23.59 3.94 6.08
CA ASP A 173 23.92 4.96 7.07
C ASP A 173 23.58 4.54 8.52
N VAL A 174 23.29 3.26 8.73
CA VAL A 174 22.87 2.74 10.05
C VAL A 174 23.89 3.02 11.14
N ASP A 175 25.18 2.92 10.83
CA ASP A 175 26.27 3.18 11.79
C ASP A 175 26.34 4.67 12.20
N LYS A 176 25.67 5.56 11.50
CA LYS A 176 25.54 6.99 11.83
C LYS A 176 24.33 7.28 12.72
N SER A 177 23.47 6.29 12.94
CA SER A 177 22.29 6.43 13.80
C SER A 177 22.65 6.15 15.26
N ASP A 178 22.31 7.07 16.15
CA ASP A 178 22.52 6.92 17.60
C ASP A 178 21.78 5.70 18.16
N PHE A 179 20.71 5.28 17.50
CA PHE A 179 19.90 4.11 17.88
C PHE A 179 20.19 2.86 17.06
N GLN A 180 21.19 2.93 16.17
CA GLN A 180 21.58 1.84 15.27
C GLN A 180 20.43 1.27 14.44
N SER A 181 19.42 2.10 14.17
CA SER A 181 18.30 1.75 13.32
C SER A 181 18.40 2.45 11.95
N PRO A 182 17.93 1.84 10.86
CA PRO A 182 17.83 2.51 9.57
C PRO A 182 16.97 3.77 9.65
N PHE A 183 15.85 3.71 10.37
CA PHE A 183 15.03 4.88 10.66
C PHE A 183 15.74 5.81 11.65
N GLY A 184 15.78 7.10 11.32
CA GLY A 184 16.46 8.13 12.08
C GLY A 184 17.94 8.30 11.74
N SER A 185 18.50 7.47 10.85
CA SER A 185 19.89 7.63 10.37
C SER A 185 20.04 8.78 9.37
N ARG A 186 18.96 9.28 8.80
CA ARG A 186 18.95 10.31 7.77
C ARG A 186 18.09 11.51 8.16
N LYS A 187 18.52 12.70 7.70
CA LYS A 187 17.82 13.97 7.97
C LYS A 187 16.35 13.98 7.55
N PHE A 188 15.98 13.22 6.50
CA PHE A 188 14.64 13.23 5.91
C PHE A 188 13.74 12.09 6.43
N ASP A 189 14.19 11.31 7.41
CA ASP A 189 13.39 10.22 7.96
C ASP A 189 12.18 10.72 8.73
N PHE A 190 12.27 11.93 9.32
CA PHE A 190 11.22 12.51 10.16
C PHE A 190 10.27 13.40 9.36
N GLY A 191 9.00 13.39 9.73
CA GLY A 191 7.93 14.19 9.14
C GLY A 191 6.56 13.55 9.33
N TRP A 192 5.56 14.11 8.65
CA TRP A 192 4.21 13.57 8.70
C TRP A 192 4.17 12.14 8.15
N GLY A 193 3.61 11.21 8.94
CA GLY A 193 3.50 9.80 8.55
C GLY A 193 4.81 9.01 8.56
N CYS A 194 5.90 9.57 9.08
CA CYS A 194 7.23 8.96 9.04
C CYS A 194 7.30 7.58 9.71
N LEU A 195 6.55 7.36 10.78
CA LEU A 195 6.58 6.05 11.47
C LEU A 195 6.02 4.93 10.57
N GLY A 196 4.96 5.20 9.81
CA GLY A 196 4.45 4.26 8.82
C GLY A 196 5.36 4.13 7.58
N GLY A 197 5.61 5.28 6.92
CA GLY A 197 6.31 5.33 5.63
C GLY A 197 7.80 5.08 5.73
N ASN A 198 8.51 5.70 6.68
CA ASN A 198 9.97 5.67 6.73
C ASN A 198 10.52 4.67 7.77
N CYS A 199 9.69 4.16 8.67
CA CYS A 199 10.09 3.17 9.67
C CYS A 199 9.49 1.79 9.38
N CYS A 200 8.15 1.66 9.35
CA CYS A 200 7.50 0.36 9.18
C CYS A 200 7.65 -0.20 7.75
N PHE A 201 7.47 0.63 6.72
CA PHE A 201 7.55 0.14 5.34
C PHE A 201 8.96 -0.41 5.00
N PRO A 202 10.07 0.28 5.30
CA PRO A 202 11.41 -0.29 5.13
C PRO A 202 11.62 -1.59 5.91
N ALA A 203 11.06 -1.71 7.12
CA ALA A 203 11.14 -2.96 7.88
C ALA A 203 10.45 -4.13 7.15
N ILE A 204 9.26 -3.89 6.56
CA ILE A 204 8.57 -4.89 5.71
C ILE A 204 9.45 -5.26 4.51
N ALA A 205 10.00 -4.27 3.80
CA ALA A 205 10.87 -4.50 2.65
C ALA A 205 12.12 -5.33 3.03
N MET A 206 12.73 -5.03 4.17
CA MET A 206 13.89 -5.78 4.69
C MET A 206 13.54 -7.22 5.04
N LEU A 207 12.34 -7.50 5.58
CA LEU A 207 11.88 -8.87 5.81
C LEU A 207 11.68 -9.64 4.52
N TYR A 208 11.18 -8.98 3.46
CA TYR A 208 11.12 -9.58 2.13
C TYR A 208 12.52 -9.84 1.56
N ALA A 209 13.45 -8.90 1.71
CA ALA A 209 14.83 -9.07 1.26
C ALA A 209 15.54 -10.19 2.01
N ASP A 210 15.33 -10.30 3.31
CA ASP A 210 15.87 -11.39 4.14
C ASP A 210 15.36 -12.75 3.66
N LYS A 211 14.07 -12.83 3.34
CA LYS A 211 13.44 -14.08 2.88
C LYS A 211 13.85 -14.50 1.46
N TYR A 212 13.99 -13.54 0.55
CA TYR A 212 14.09 -13.85 -0.88
C TYR A 212 15.45 -13.54 -1.51
N ILE A 213 16.35 -12.81 -0.83
CA ILE A 213 17.66 -12.40 -1.35
C ILE A 213 18.80 -12.98 -0.51
N ASP A 214 18.85 -12.65 0.79
CA ASP A 214 20.01 -12.99 1.64
C ASP A 214 19.55 -13.17 3.09
N SER A 215 19.31 -14.42 3.45
CA SER A 215 18.82 -14.80 4.78
C SER A 215 19.84 -14.44 5.87
N GLY A 216 19.38 -13.70 6.88
CA GLY A 216 20.16 -13.23 8.02
C GLY A 216 20.79 -11.85 7.83
N LYS A 217 20.84 -11.29 6.61
CA LYS A 217 21.43 -9.97 6.38
C LYS A 217 20.51 -8.83 6.83
N TYR A 218 19.24 -8.86 6.44
CA TYR A 218 18.34 -7.72 6.57
C TYR A 218 17.44 -7.76 7.80
N LYS A 219 17.15 -8.95 8.32
CA LYS A 219 16.20 -9.15 9.43
C LYS A 219 16.54 -8.32 10.66
N LYS A 220 17.81 -8.23 11.04
CA LYS A 220 18.24 -7.44 12.19
C LYS A 220 17.83 -5.97 12.06
N TYR A 221 17.98 -5.37 10.88
CA TYR A 221 17.64 -3.97 10.63
C TYR A 221 16.13 -3.72 10.61
N ALA A 222 15.34 -4.71 10.18
CA ALA A 222 13.89 -4.65 10.33
C ALA A 222 13.48 -4.62 11.81
N ILE A 223 14.12 -5.46 12.64
CA ILE A 223 13.90 -5.48 14.08
C ILE A 223 14.31 -4.15 14.71
N GLU A 224 15.48 -3.59 14.34
CA GLU A 224 15.97 -2.31 14.85
C GLU A 224 14.98 -1.15 14.59
N ASN A 225 14.31 -1.14 13.42
CA ASN A 225 13.25 -0.17 13.15
C ASN A 225 12.02 -0.38 14.06
N ILE A 226 11.64 -1.62 14.34
CA ILE A 226 10.52 -1.92 15.24
C ILE A 226 10.88 -1.57 16.68
N ASP A 227 12.11 -1.86 17.12
CA ASP A 227 12.59 -1.45 18.44
C ASP A 227 12.58 0.06 18.61
N TYR A 228 12.87 0.84 17.55
CA TYR A 228 12.72 2.28 17.57
C TYR A 228 11.28 2.70 17.90
N LEU A 229 10.28 2.06 17.27
CA LEU A 229 8.86 2.32 17.56
C LEU A 229 8.46 1.91 18.98
N LEU A 230 9.08 0.86 19.51
CA LEU A 230 8.75 0.32 20.84
C LEU A 230 9.45 1.04 22.00
N GLY A 231 10.26 2.05 21.72
CA GLY A 231 10.85 2.92 22.76
C GLY A 231 12.38 3.08 22.69
N ARG A 232 13.09 2.38 21.79
CA ARG A 232 14.52 2.62 21.57
C ARG A 232 14.73 3.84 20.68
N ASN A 233 14.27 4.98 21.15
CA ASN A 233 14.28 6.28 20.47
C ASN A 233 14.63 7.41 21.43
N ALA A 234 14.78 8.64 20.93
CA ALA A 234 15.20 9.81 21.72
C ALA A 234 14.23 10.18 22.86
N THR A 235 12.96 9.77 22.77
CA THR A 235 11.94 10.09 23.79
C THR A 235 11.77 8.99 24.83
N GLY A 236 12.22 7.77 24.56
CA GLY A 236 11.96 6.59 25.37
C GLY A 236 10.50 6.11 25.32
N TYR A 237 9.62 6.76 24.54
CA TYR A 237 8.21 6.38 24.44
C TYR A 237 7.97 5.30 23.39
N CYS A 238 7.06 4.38 23.72
CA CYS A 238 6.46 3.49 22.74
C CYS A 238 5.44 4.27 21.90
N TYR A 239 5.65 4.31 20.58
CA TYR A 239 4.74 4.99 19.65
C TYR A 239 3.54 4.13 19.22
N VAL A 240 3.42 2.92 19.75
CA VAL A 240 2.26 2.05 19.52
C VAL A 240 1.21 2.34 20.58
N THR A 241 0.05 2.87 20.16
CA THR A 241 -1.05 3.22 21.05
C THR A 241 -1.47 2.05 21.94
N GLY A 242 -1.58 2.30 23.24
CA GLY A 242 -1.98 1.29 24.23
C GLY A 242 -0.85 0.41 24.74
N PHE A 243 0.39 0.64 24.31
CA PHE A 243 1.57 -0.06 24.79
C PHE A 243 2.56 0.88 25.47
N GLY A 244 3.36 0.32 26.39
CA GLY A 244 4.33 1.09 27.17
C GLY A 244 3.72 1.78 28.39
N HIS A 245 4.56 2.54 29.08
CA HIS A 245 4.19 3.36 30.23
C HIS A 245 4.43 4.83 29.89
N LEU A 246 3.58 5.71 30.38
CA LEU A 246 3.74 7.18 30.32
C LEU A 246 4.70 7.63 31.41
#